data_ca44a260aa76801d467aec6e6403dc1c
#
_entry.id   ca44a260aa76801d467aec6e6403dc1c
#
_cell.length_a   1.000
_cell.length_b   1.000
_cell.length_c   1.000
_cell.angle_alpha   90.00
_cell.angle_beta   90.00
_cell.angle_gamma   90.00
#
_symmetry.space_group_name_H-M   'P 1'
#
loop_
_entity.id
_entity.type
_entity.pdbx_description
1 polymer ?
#
loop_
_entity_poly.entity_id
_entity_poly.type
_entity_poly.pdbx_seq_one_letter_code
_entity_poly.pdbx_strand_id
1 'polypeptide(L)'
;MNTTAIICDYESHTEDICAIRYEVFIDEQNVPEELEIDGLDGEAKHVLAFVDEVPIGTGRILSDGHIGRVAVLKKYRGQGSGKLIMKEL
;
A
#
# COMPACT_ATOMS: atom_id res chain seq x y z
N MET A 1 -16.99 -10.79 3.68
CA MET A 1 -15.53 -10.62 3.58
C MET A 1 -15.04 -9.67 4.65
N ASN A 2 -14.06 -10.09 5.43
CA ASN A 2 -13.48 -9.26 6.49
C ASN A 2 -12.29 -8.49 5.96
N THR A 3 -12.43 -7.17 5.90
CA THR A 3 -11.32 -6.29 5.51
C THR A 3 -10.78 -5.61 6.76
N THR A 4 -9.48 -5.77 7.00
CA THR A 4 -8.80 -5.15 8.14
C THR A 4 -7.60 -4.35 7.63
N ALA A 5 -7.14 -3.38 8.42
CA ALA A 5 -5.95 -2.61 8.09
C ALA A 5 -5.10 -2.44 9.33
N ILE A 6 -3.78 -2.50 9.13
CA ILE A 6 -2.80 -2.28 10.20
C ILE A 6 -1.82 -1.18 9.79
N ILE A 7 -1.36 -0.44 10.79
CA ILE A 7 -0.23 0.48 10.61
C ILE A 7 1.04 -0.34 10.85
N CYS A 8 2.00 -0.22 9.94
CA CYS A 8 3.23 -1.01 10.03
C CYS A 8 4.43 -0.22 9.51
N ASP A 9 5.62 -0.72 9.81
CA ASP A 9 6.85 -0.18 9.24
C ASP A 9 7.20 -0.92 7.95
N TYR A 10 7.99 -0.26 7.12
CA TYR A 10 8.38 -0.83 5.83
C TYR A 10 9.26 -2.06 5.99
N GLU A 11 10.23 -2.01 6.89
CA GLU A 11 11.22 -3.06 7.07
C GLU A 11 10.60 -4.42 7.37
N SER A 12 9.62 -4.45 8.27
CA SER A 12 8.97 -5.70 8.68
C SER A 12 8.00 -6.26 7.66
N HIS A 13 7.53 -5.44 6.72
CA HIS A 13 6.47 -5.80 5.78
C HIS A 13 6.82 -5.50 4.33
N THR A 14 8.11 -5.38 4.03
CA THR A 14 8.61 -5.01 2.69
C THR A 14 8.05 -5.90 1.60
N GLU A 15 8.05 -7.22 1.80
CA GLU A 15 7.58 -8.18 0.81
C GLU A 15 6.14 -7.92 0.39
N ASP A 16 5.25 -7.79 1.36
CA ASP A 16 3.82 -7.59 1.09
C ASP A 16 3.56 -6.22 0.48
N ILE A 17 4.19 -5.17 1.01
CA ILE A 17 4.05 -3.82 0.50
C ILE A 17 4.54 -3.73 -0.94
N CYS A 18 5.73 -4.27 -1.22
CA CYS A 18 6.31 -4.21 -2.55
C CYS A 18 5.54 -5.04 -3.56
N ALA A 19 5.03 -6.20 -3.17
CA ALA A 19 4.25 -7.06 -4.06
C ALA A 19 2.98 -6.33 -4.54
N ILE A 20 2.27 -5.67 -3.62
CA ILE A 20 1.05 -4.92 -3.97
C ILE A 20 1.40 -3.73 -4.86
N ARG A 21 2.41 -2.96 -4.50
CA ARG A 21 2.81 -1.77 -5.26
C ARG A 21 3.32 -2.13 -6.64
N TYR A 22 4.08 -3.21 -6.75
CA TYR A 22 4.58 -3.69 -8.04
C TYR A 22 3.41 -4.05 -8.97
N GLU A 23 2.46 -4.81 -8.49
CA GLU A 23 1.31 -5.22 -9.31
C GLU A 23 0.48 -4.03 -9.77
N VAL A 24 0.21 -3.06 -8.88
CA VAL A 24 -0.64 -1.91 -9.19
C VAL A 24 0.09 -0.88 -10.02
N PHE A 25 1.27 -0.46 -9.60
CA PHE A 25 1.93 0.69 -10.24
C PHE A 25 2.76 0.27 -11.45
N ILE A 26 3.45 -0.84 -11.40
CA ILE A 26 4.32 -1.27 -12.49
C ILE A 26 3.56 -2.11 -13.51
N ASP A 27 2.92 -3.18 -13.09
CA ASP A 27 2.23 -4.07 -14.02
C ASP A 27 0.95 -3.46 -14.58
N GLU A 28 0.14 -2.81 -13.76
CA GLU A 28 -1.15 -2.28 -14.19
C GLU A 28 -1.05 -0.89 -14.79
N GLN A 29 -0.30 0.01 -14.14
CA GLN A 29 -0.24 1.42 -14.53
C GLN A 29 1.01 1.78 -15.34
N ASN A 30 1.90 0.82 -15.56
CA ASN A 30 3.14 0.99 -16.34
C ASN A 30 4.06 2.10 -15.81
N VAL A 31 4.07 2.34 -14.51
CA VAL A 31 5.02 3.27 -13.89
C VAL A 31 6.41 2.64 -13.95
N PRO A 32 7.43 3.35 -14.44
CA PRO A 32 8.80 2.83 -14.42
C PRO A 32 9.24 2.49 -13.00
N GLU A 33 9.89 1.35 -12.83
CA GLU A 33 10.33 0.87 -11.51
C GLU A 33 11.18 1.90 -10.78
N GLU A 34 12.08 2.58 -11.47
CA GLU A 34 12.95 3.60 -10.89
C GLU A 34 12.20 4.83 -10.37
N LEU A 35 10.99 5.08 -10.87
CA LEU A 35 10.14 6.16 -10.35
C LEU A 35 9.31 5.72 -9.15
N GLU A 36 9.01 4.43 -9.05
CA GLU A 36 8.24 3.89 -7.94
C GLU A 36 9.09 3.80 -6.67
N ILE A 37 10.36 3.43 -6.80
CA ILE A 37 11.30 3.33 -5.68
C ILE A 37 12.01 4.67 -5.53
N ASP A 38 11.58 5.46 -4.54
CA ASP A 38 12.10 6.82 -4.34
C ASP A 38 12.98 6.99 -3.10
N GLY A 39 13.27 5.90 -2.40
CA GLY A 39 14.12 5.93 -1.20
C GLY A 39 13.47 6.48 0.05
N LEU A 40 12.17 6.78 0.02
CA LEU A 40 11.48 7.41 1.14
C LEU A 40 10.73 6.40 2.03
N ASP A 41 10.65 5.13 1.60
CA ASP A 41 9.84 4.14 2.29
C ASP A 41 10.31 3.81 3.71
N GLY A 42 11.61 3.80 3.93
CA GLY A 42 12.17 3.46 5.24
C GLY A 42 11.79 4.44 6.35
N GLU A 43 11.49 5.69 6.01
CA GLU A 43 11.13 6.73 6.96
C GLU A 43 9.62 6.98 7.03
N ALA A 44 8.85 6.35 6.17
CA ALA A 44 7.41 6.54 6.09
C ALA A 44 6.68 5.57 7.02
N LYS A 45 5.47 5.97 7.43
CA LYS A 45 4.52 5.04 8.02
C LYS A 45 3.72 4.38 6.91
N HIS A 46 3.47 3.10 7.04
CA HIS A 46 2.74 2.33 6.04
C HIS A 46 1.48 1.72 6.65
N VAL A 47 0.51 1.48 5.79
CA VAL A 47 -0.69 0.74 6.14
C VAL A 47 -0.78 -0.46 5.20
N LEU A 48 -1.11 -1.62 5.74
CA LEU A 48 -1.45 -2.80 4.96
C LEU A 48 -2.90 -3.15 5.24
N ALA A 49 -3.66 -3.39 4.17
CA ALA A 49 -5.03 -3.86 4.26
C ALA A 49 -5.08 -5.32 3.85
N PHE A 50 -5.91 -6.08 4.55
CA PHE A 50 -6.03 -7.53 4.37
C PHE A 50 -7.50 -7.90 4.16
N VAL A 51 -7.73 -8.90 3.32
CA VAL A 51 -9.01 -9.60 3.22
C VAL A 51 -8.75 -11.06 3.56
N ASP A 52 -9.37 -11.55 4.63
CA ASP A 52 -9.18 -12.93 5.10
C ASP A 52 -7.69 -13.29 5.22
N GLU A 53 -6.91 -12.40 5.84
CA GLU A 53 -5.48 -12.56 6.08
C GLU A 53 -4.59 -12.44 4.83
N VAL A 54 -5.17 -12.10 3.69
CA VAL A 54 -4.41 -11.88 2.45
C VAL A 54 -4.15 -10.39 2.26
N PRO A 55 -2.89 -9.95 2.10
CA PRO A 55 -2.60 -8.53 1.86
C PRO A 55 -3.14 -8.12 0.49
N ILE A 56 -3.98 -7.08 0.45
CA ILE A 56 -4.63 -6.65 -0.79
C ILE A 56 -4.47 -5.16 -1.08
N GLY A 57 -3.98 -4.39 -0.14
CA GLY A 57 -3.82 -2.96 -0.33
C GLY A 57 -2.78 -2.37 0.59
N THR A 58 -2.26 -1.21 0.23
CA THR A 58 -1.26 -0.51 1.01
C THR A 58 -1.35 0.99 0.78
N GLY A 59 -0.72 1.77 1.65
CA GLY A 59 -0.56 3.20 1.51
C GLY A 59 0.56 3.67 2.42
N ARG A 60 1.08 4.87 2.19
CA ARG A 60 2.12 5.43 3.05
C ARG A 60 1.85 6.89 3.36
N ILE A 61 2.35 7.35 4.50
CA ILE A 61 2.43 8.77 4.83
C ILE A 61 3.88 9.11 5.15
N LEU A 62 4.39 10.14 4.48
CA LEU A 62 5.75 10.61 4.69
C LEU A 62 5.83 11.47 5.94
N SER A 63 7.05 11.70 6.45
CA SER A 63 7.27 12.48 7.67
C SER A 63 6.76 13.92 7.59
N ASP A 64 6.63 14.46 6.37
CA ASP A 64 6.07 15.81 6.14
C ASP A 64 4.53 15.82 5.99
N GLY A 65 3.89 14.67 6.11
CA GLY A 65 2.44 14.55 6.03
C GLY A 65 1.88 14.19 4.67
N HIS A 66 2.71 14.01 3.66
CA HIS A 66 2.24 13.61 2.32
C HIS A 66 1.81 12.15 2.29
N ILE A 67 0.54 11.94 1.90
CA ILE A 67 -0.01 10.60 1.71
C ILE A 67 0.20 10.19 0.25
N GLY A 68 0.71 8.99 0.03
CA GLY A 68 0.93 8.48 -1.32
C GLY A 68 1.03 6.98 -1.37
N ARG A 69 1.33 6.48 -2.56
CA ARG A 69 1.46 5.04 -2.81
C ARG A 69 0.26 4.24 -2.32
N VAL A 70 -0.93 4.84 -2.36
CA VAL A 70 -2.18 4.13 -2.03
C VAL A 70 -2.52 3.22 -3.19
N ALA A 71 -2.60 1.93 -2.92
CA ALA A 71 -2.82 0.92 -3.94
C ALA A 71 -3.69 -0.20 -3.39
N VAL A 72 -4.66 -0.63 -4.19
CA VAL A 72 -5.51 -1.78 -3.88
C VAL A 72 -5.48 -2.69 -5.10
N LEU A 73 -5.25 -3.97 -4.89
CA LEU A 73 -5.26 -4.94 -5.98
C LEU A 73 -6.61 -4.89 -6.71
N LYS A 74 -6.56 -4.92 -8.03
CA LYS A 74 -7.75 -4.74 -8.88
C LYS A 74 -8.92 -5.63 -8.48
N LYS A 75 -8.65 -6.88 -8.14
CA LYS A 75 -9.64 -7.86 -7.72
C LYS A 75 -10.44 -7.43 -6.47
N TYR A 76 -9.87 -6.58 -5.63
CA TYR A 76 -10.44 -6.18 -4.35
C TYR A 76 -10.95 -4.74 -4.34
N ARG A 77 -10.96 -4.06 -5.48
CA ARG A 77 -11.45 -2.67 -5.57
C ARG A 77 -12.97 -2.63 -5.49
N GLY A 78 -13.48 -1.47 -5.07
CA GLY A 78 -14.92 -1.26 -4.94
C GLY A 78 -15.52 -1.77 -3.64
N GLN A 79 -14.69 -2.21 -2.70
CA GLN A 79 -15.13 -2.77 -1.42
C GLN A 79 -14.78 -1.88 -0.21
N GLY A 80 -14.34 -0.65 -0.47
CA GLY A 80 -14.01 0.29 0.61
C GLY A 80 -12.60 0.14 1.17
N SER A 81 -11.75 -0.71 0.59
CA SER A 81 -10.37 -0.93 1.09
C SER A 81 -9.52 0.31 1.02
N GLY A 82 -9.60 1.08 -0.07
CA GLY A 82 -8.86 2.33 -0.22
C GLY A 82 -9.27 3.35 0.84
N LYS A 83 -10.56 3.42 1.14
CA LYS A 83 -11.09 4.30 2.16
C LYS A 83 -10.57 3.92 3.55
N LEU A 84 -10.53 2.63 3.84
CA LEU A 84 -10.00 2.12 5.10
C LEU A 84 -8.52 2.45 5.25
N ILE A 85 -7.72 2.31 4.19
CA ILE A 85 -6.31 2.67 4.17
C ILE A 85 -6.13 4.16 4.48
N MET A 86 -6.88 5.02 3.79
CA MET A 86 -6.81 6.47 4.00
C MET A 86 -7.17 6.86 5.42
N LYS A 87 -8.13 6.17 6.01
CA LYS A 87 -8.55 6.43 7.39
C LYS A 87 -7.43 6.12 8.39
N GLU A 88 -6.67 5.07 8.15
CA GLU A 88 -5.57 4.68 9.04
C GLU A 88 -4.33 5.57 8.86
N LEU A 89 -4.15 6.17 7.71
CA LEU A 89 -3.08 7.12 7.49
C LEU A 89 -3.40 8.46 8.17
#